data_08858bee8fa27a3f9fbca1a0787998a2
#
_entry.id   08858bee8fa27a3f9fbca1a0787998a2
#
_cell.length_a   1.000
_cell.length_b   1.000
_cell.length_c   1.000
_cell.angle_alpha   90.00
_cell.angle_beta   90.00
_cell.angle_gamma   90.00
#
_symmetry.space_group_name_H-M   'P 1'
#
loop_
_entity.id
_entity.type
_entity.pdbx_description
1 polymer ?
#
loop_
_entity_poly.entity_id
_entity_poly.type
_entity_poly.pdbx_seq_one_letter_code
_entity_poly.pdbx_strand_id
1 'polypeptide(L)'
;MNLNHYSMSRRTFVATLTAALSAVWLAPGTLRAAQKALIRKTIPGTGEALPVIGLGSSRTFDIGRDQAALQSLVEVMQAFFANGGQLIDSSPMYGSAEQVIGELLQRSGPQNKLFAATKVWIDGEQDGIRQMEDSLKKWQIERFDLMQIHNLRDWQVHLKTLRDWKAAGKIRYIGITTSHGRYHDELETILRNEPFDFVQLSYNIEDRSVEQRLLPLAAERGIAVLVNRPFQRGALFGKVKGQTLPGWAAEIDCKSWGQLFLKFAVSHPAVTCAIPATTKLHHMQDNMAAGFGRLPDAAMRKRMIDFYAAL
;
A
#
# COMPACT_ATOMS: atom_id res chain seq x y z
N MET A 1 31.11 -29.31 -77.35
CA MET A 1 31.40 -29.41 -75.94
C MET A 1 30.05 -29.62 -75.21
N ASN A 2 29.90 -30.79 -74.63
CA ASN A 2 28.60 -31.30 -74.12
C ASN A 2 28.18 -30.67 -72.81
N LEU A 3 26.99 -30.10 -72.75
CA LEU A 3 26.28 -29.74 -71.51
C LEU A 3 25.40 -30.92 -71.13
N ASN A 4 25.73 -31.62 -70.05
CA ASN A 4 24.89 -32.66 -69.45
C ASN A 4 23.85 -32.01 -68.59
N HIS A 5 22.56 -32.09 -68.99
CA HIS A 5 21.41 -31.81 -68.16
C HIS A 5 21.08 -33.06 -67.33
N TYR A 6 21.26 -32.94 -65.97
CA TYR A 6 20.70 -33.89 -65.04
C TYR A 6 19.24 -33.48 -64.70
N SER A 7 18.27 -34.21 -65.24
CA SER A 7 16.86 -34.09 -64.87
C SER A 7 16.61 -34.95 -63.64
N MET A 8 16.28 -34.38 -62.52
CA MET A 8 15.79 -35.12 -61.37
C MET A 8 14.35 -35.55 -61.60
N SER A 9 14.07 -36.84 -61.44
CA SER A 9 12.74 -37.43 -61.63
C SER A 9 11.77 -36.98 -60.51
N ARG A 10 10.51 -36.81 -60.90
CA ARG A 10 9.42 -36.42 -59.98
C ARG A 10 9.20 -37.39 -58.76
N ARG A 11 9.80 -38.55 -58.78
CA ARG A 11 9.73 -39.53 -57.70
C ARG A 11 10.67 -39.27 -56.55
N THR A 12 11.77 -38.57 -56.77
CA THR A 12 12.76 -38.21 -55.73
C THR A 12 12.32 -36.98 -54.92
N PHE A 13 11.46 -36.13 -55.50
CA PHE A 13 10.95 -34.93 -54.83
C PHE A 13 9.86 -35.21 -53.79
N VAL A 14 9.11 -36.33 -53.95
CA VAL A 14 8.02 -36.72 -53.03
C VAL A 14 8.55 -37.46 -51.79
N ALA A 15 9.72 -38.11 -51.89
CA ALA A 15 10.28 -38.86 -50.76
C ALA A 15 11.02 -37.99 -49.73
N THR A 16 11.37 -36.75 -50.07
CA THR A 16 12.05 -35.79 -49.13
C THR A 16 11.10 -34.89 -48.39
N LEU A 17 9.79 -34.84 -48.73
CA LEU A 17 8.79 -34.02 -48.03
C LEU A 17 8.04 -34.79 -46.92
N THR A 18 8.23 -36.08 -46.77
CA THR A 18 7.52 -36.89 -45.75
C THR A 18 8.35 -37.18 -44.49
N ALA A 19 9.60 -36.74 -44.40
CA ALA A 19 10.46 -36.95 -43.24
C ALA A 19 10.62 -35.71 -42.31
N ALA A 20 9.94 -34.61 -42.62
CA ALA A 20 10.08 -33.35 -41.85
C ALA A 20 8.85 -33.04 -40.95
N LEU A 21 7.90 -33.95 -40.80
CA LEU A 21 6.61 -33.69 -40.12
C LEU A 21 6.39 -34.51 -38.84
N SER A 22 7.44 -34.98 -38.16
CA SER A 22 7.23 -35.81 -36.94
C SER A 22 8.23 -35.51 -35.82
N ALA A 23 8.48 -34.26 -35.51
CA ALA A 23 9.14 -33.90 -34.28
C ALA A 23 8.68 -32.54 -33.76
N VAL A 24 7.36 -32.32 -33.65
CA VAL A 24 6.83 -31.37 -32.71
C VAL A 24 6.88 -32.06 -31.35
N TRP A 25 8.03 -32.01 -30.68
CA TRP A 25 8.14 -32.27 -29.27
C TRP A 25 7.24 -31.27 -28.58
N LEU A 26 6.08 -31.74 -28.11
CA LEU A 26 5.32 -31.08 -27.05
C LEU A 26 6.25 -31.02 -25.83
N ALA A 27 7.09 -29.96 -25.76
CA ALA A 27 7.68 -29.57 -24.51
C ALA A 27 6.47 -29.38 -23.57
N PRO A 28 6.46 -30.04 -22.38
CA PRO A 28 5.45 -29.71 -21.40
C PRO A 28 5.64 -28.24 -21.07
N GLY A 29 4.77 -27.40 -21.64
CA GLY A 29 4.67 -26.01 -21.26
C GLY A 29 4.41 -26.05 -19.77
N THR A 30 5.42 -25.77 -18.95
CA THR A 30 5.22 -25.44 -17.56
C THR A 30 4.25 -24.24 -17.61
N LEU A 31 2.98 -24.49 -17.34
CA LEU A 31 1.99 -23.47 -17.04
C LEU A 31 2.57 -22.72 -15.83
N ARG A 32 3.44 -21.75 -16.10
CA ARG A 32 3.89 -20.79 -15.12
C ARG A 32 2.61 -20.10 -14.70
N ALA A 33 2.08 -20.49 -13.53
CA ALA A 33 0.90 -19.85 -12.97
C ALA A 33 1.13 -18.34 -13.09
N ALA A 34 0.27 -17.66 -13.86
CA ALA A 34 0.43 -16.25 -14.13
C ALA A 34 0.57 -15.56 -12.77
N GLN A 35 1.75 -15.00 -12.50
CA GLN A 35 2.03 -14.33 -11.25
C GLN A 35 1.00 -13.21 -11.12
N LYS A 36 0.14 -13.29 -10.11
CA LYS A 36 -0.93 -12.30 -9.91
C LYS A 36 -0.30 -10.92 -9.85
N ALA A 37 -0.82 -9.98 -10.64
CA ALA A 37 -0.31 -8.62 -10.66
C ALA A 37 -0.59 -7.93 -9.32
N LEU A 38 0.37 -7.10 -8.88
CA LEU A 38 0.20 -6.25 -7.72
C LEU A 38 -0.88 -5.20 -8.00
N ILE A 39 -1.88 -5.15 -7.15
CA ILE A 39 -2.98 -4.20 -7.26
C ILE A 39 -2.45 -2.80 -6.90
N ARG A 40 -2.72 -1.85 -7.78
CA ARG A 40 -2.33 -0.45 -7.60
C ARG A 40 -3.54 0.45 -7.81
N LYS A 41 -3.58 1.58 -7.10
CA LYS A 41 -4.59 2.61 -7.30
C LYS A 41 -3.92 3.95 -7.54
N THR A 42 -4.47 4.70 -8.48
CA THR A 42 -3.95 6.02 -8.87
C THR A 42 -4.19 7.05 -7.78
N ILE A 43 -3.19 7.88 -7.51
CA ILE A 43 -3.35 9.13 -6.77
C ILE A 43 -4.14 10.07 -7.68
N PRO A 44 -5.34 10.53 -7.32
CA PRO A 44 -6.17 11.36 -8.17
C PRO A 44 -5.42 12.58 -8.71
N GLY A 45 -5.66 12.93 -9.97
CA GLY A 45 -5.08 14.12 -10.61
C GLY A 45 -3.60 14.04 -10.99
N THR A 46 -2.88 12.93 -10.71
CA THR A 46 -1.42 12.87 -10.92
C THR A 46 -0.95 11.83 -11.93
N GLY A 47 -1.75 10.81 -12.21
CA GLY A 47 -1.34 9.64 -13.00
C GLY A 47 -0.41 8.67 -12.27
N GLU A 48 0.15 9.04 -11.11
CA GLU A 48 0.96 8.14 -10.27
C GLU A 48 0.07 7.12 -9.55
N ALA A 49 0.53 5.87 -9.46
CA ALA A 49 -0.22 4.81 -8.78
C ALA A 49 0.59 4.19 -7.64
N LEU A 50 -0.07 3.98 -6.51
CA LEU A 50 0.49 3.31 -5.33
C LEU A 50 -0.01 1.87 -5.21
N PRO A 51 0.82 0.94 -4.70
CA PRO A 51 0.32 -0.34 -4.22
C PRO A 51 -0.75 -0.12 -3.16
N VAL A 52 -1.79 -0.94 -3.16
CA VAL A 52 -2.92 -0.79 -2.22
C VAL A 52 -2.56 -1.15 -0.77
N ILE A 53 -1.38 -1.76 -0.55
CA ILE A 53 -0.85 -2.06 0.78
C ILE A 53 0.47 -1.32 0.99
N GLY A 54 0.49 -0.45 1.98
CA GLY A 54 1.66 0.25 2.51
C GLY A 54 2.09 -0.32 3.86
N LEU A 55 2.99 0.39 4.54
CA LEU A 55 3.53 0.03 5.84
C LEU A 55 3.37 1.20 6.82
N GLY A 56 2.60 0.99 7.87
CA GLY A 56 2.52 1.89 9.02
C GLY A 56 3.58 1.56 10.08
N SER A 57 3.97 2.54 10.88
CA SER A 57 5.02 2.39 11.89
C SER A 57 4.55 2.62 13.33
N SER A 58 3.33 3.10 13.53
CA SER A 58 2.81 3.44 14.86
C SER A 58 2.88 2.24 15.83
N ARG A 59 3.53 2.42 16.99
CA ARG A 59 3.72 1.42 18.04
C ARG A 59 4.59 0.21 17.68
N THR A 60 4.92 0.01 16.43
CA THR A 60 5.67 -1.16 15.97
C THR A 60 7.14 -0.84 15.75
N PHE A 61 7.47 0.40 15.41
CA PHE A 61 8.84 0.82 15.14
C PHE A 61 9.44 1.70 16.26
N ASP A 62 8.69 1.93 17.32
CA ASP A 62 9.23 2.59 18.54
C ASP A 62 9.96 1.56 19.41
N ILE A 63 11.13 1.16 18.97
CA ILE A 63 11.96 0.13 19.59
C ILE A 63 13.20 0.70 20.32
N GLY A 64 13.38 2.03 20.27
CA GLY A 64 14.57 2.67 20.85
C GLY A 64 15.86 2.16 20.21
N ARG A 65 16.76 1.58 21.03
CA ARG A 65 18.06 1.03 20.60
C ARG A 65 18.12 -0.50 20.66
N ASP A 66 16.99 -1.18 20.71
CA ASP A 66 16.93 -2.65 20.75
C ASP A 66 17.40 -3.25 19.42
N GLN A 67 18.62 -3.82 19.43
CA GLN A 67 19.26 -4.38 18.24
C GLN A 67 18.59 -5.68 17.76
N ALA A 68 17.99 -6.47 18.65
CA ALA A 68 17.28 -7.69 18.27
C ALA A 68 15.96 -7.33 17.57
N ALA A 69 15.23 -6.37 18.12
CA ALA A 69 14.03 -5.82 17.48
C ALA A 69 14.35 -5.16 16.14
N LEU A 70 15.46 -4.41 16.05
CA LEU A 70 15.91 -3.79 14.80
C LEU A 70 16.20 -4.83 13.72
N GLN A 71 16.91 -5.92 14.07
CA GLN A 71 17.19 -6.99 13.11
C GLN A 71 15.91 -7.65 12.58
N SER A 72 14.92 -7.88 13.44
CA SER A 72 13.61 -8.38 13.03
C SER A 72 12.89 -7.42 12.08
N LEU A 73 13.01 -6.11 12.32
CA LEU A 73 12.43 -5.08 11.45
C LEU A 73 13.16 -4.96 10.09
N VAL A 74 14.45 -5.29 10.01
CA VAL A 74 15.17 -5.39 8.73
C VAL A 74 14.50 -6.44 7.83
N GLU A 75 14.19 -7.62 8.36
CA GLU A 75 13.50 -8.68 7.62
C GLU A 75 12.10 -8.25 7.17
N VAL A 76 11.36 -7.53 8.05
CA VAL A 76 10.04 -6.94 7.73
C VAL A 76 10.15 -5.95 6.57
N MET A 77 11.12 -5.04 6.62
CA MET A 77 11.34 -4.02 5.60
C MET A 77 11.76 -4.64 4.26
N GLN A 78 12.67 -5.62 4.28
CA GLN A 78 13.08 -6.36 3.09
C GLN A 78 11.90 -7.10 2.45
N ALA A 79 11.07 -7.79 3.25
CA ALA A 79 9.87 -8.47 2.76
C ALA A 79 8.85 -7.48 2.17
N PHE A 80 8.67 -6.30 2.79
CA PHE A 80 7.82 -5.25 2.27
C PHE A 80 8.22 -4.81 0.86
N PHE A 81 9.48 -4.46 0.65
CA PHE A 81 9.98 -4.03 -0.66
C PHE A 81 10.03 -5.17 -1.67
N ALA A 82 10.43 -6.37 -1.26
CA ALA A 82 10.48 -7.55 -2.14
C ALA A 82 9.10 -7.93 -2.71
N ASN A 83 8.02 -7.63 -1.97
CA ASN A 83 6.64 -7.81 -2.43
C ASN A 83 6.05 -6.56 -3.10
N GLY A 84 6.88 -5.59 -3.49
CA GLY A 84 6.48 -4.42 -4.26
C GLY A 84 5.87 -3.28 -3.43
N GLY A 85 6.05 -3.31 -2.10
CA GLY A 85 5.66 -2.21 -1.21
C GLY A 85 6.42 -0.92 -1.55
N GLN A 86 5.78 0.22 -1.34
CA GLN A 86 6.36 1.54 -1.64
C GLN A 86 6.09 2.56 -0.55
N LEU A 87 4.84 2.70 -0.09
CA LEU A 87 4.45 3.72 0.88
C LEU A 87 4.77 3.27 2.31
N ILE A 88 5.61 4.04 3.00
CA ILE A 88 5.88 3.91 4.44
C ILE A 88 5.37 5.16 5.13
N ASP A 89 4.51 5.00 6.15
CA ASP A 89 3.93 6.10 6.92
C ASP A 89 4.43 6.11 8.36
N SER A 90 4.93 7.26 8.82
CA SER A 90 5.35 7.49 10.19
C SER A 90 4.85 8.83 10.75
N SER A 91 5.36 9.22 11.89
CA SER A 91 5.09 10.51 12.54
C SER A 91 6.14 10.79 13.63
N PRO A 92 6.54 12.05 13.86
CA PRO A 92 7.38 12.43 14.99
C PRO A 92 6.74 12.09 16.35
N MET A 93 5.43 11.89 16.40
CA MET A 93 4.69 11.42 17.58
C MET A 93 4.98 9.96 17.96
N TYR A 94 5.61 9.16 17.09
CA TYR A 94 5.77 7.72 17.29
C TYR A 94 7.11 7.34 17.91
N GLY A 95 7.58 8.13 18.87
CA GLY A 95 8.82 7.87 19.60
C GLY A 95 10.05 7.78 18.70
N SER A 96 10.75 6.67 18.73
CA SER A 96 11.96 6.42 17.93
C SER A 96 11.68 5.97 16.48
N ALA A 97 10.40 5.83 16.07
CA ALA A 97 10.04 5.19 14.80
C ALA A 97 10.69 5.83 13.57
N GLU A 98 10.78 7.17 13.50
CA GLU A 98 11.41 7.85 12.36
C GLU A 98 12.92 7.57 12.29
N GLN A 99 13.61 7.58 13.42
CA GLN A 99 15.03 7.22 13.50
C GLN A 99 15.27 5.76 13.06
N VAL A 100 14.42 4.87 13.55
CA VAL A 100 14.46 3.44 13.21
C VAL A 100 14.22 3.23 11.71
N ILE A 101 13.26 3.93 11.10
CA ILE A 101 13.01 3.85 9.66
C ILE A 101 14.25 4.29 8.87
N GLY A 102 14.90 5.40 9.24
CA GLY A 102 16.13 5.84 8.58
C GLY A 102 17.21 4.76 8.61
N GLU A 103 17.43 4.13 9.75
CA GLU A 103 18.40 3.03 9.90
C GLU A 103 18.00 1.80 9.08
N LEU A 104 16.73 1.44 9.06
CA LEU A 104 16.22 0.32 8.26
C LEU A 104 16.38 0.56 6.75
N LEU A 105 16.15 1.77 6.27
CA LEU A 105 16.33 2.12 4.86
C LEU A 105 17.79 1.92 4.43
N GLN A 106 18.75 2.30 5.28
CA GLN A 106 20.18 2.08 5.01
C GLN A 106 20.54 0.58 4.97
N ARG A 107 19.96 -0.23 5.88
CA ARG A 107 20.24 -1.67 5.98
C ARG A 107 19.52 -2.52 4.93
N SER A 108 18.40 -2.04 4.39
CA SER A 108 17.57 -2.80 3.43
C SER A 108 18.02 -2.66 1.97
N GLY A 109 19.06 -1.87 1.71
CA GLY A 109 19.59 -1.59 0.37
C GLY A 109 18.82 -0.49 -0.38
N PRO A 110 19.24 -0.16 -1.61
CA PRO A 110 18.70 0.96 -2.37
C PRO A 110 17.21 0.80 -2.66
N GLN A 111 16.43 1.83 -2.30
CA GLN A 111 14.96 1.82 -2.38
C GLN A 111 14.48 2.84 -3.44
N ASN A 112 14.67 2.51 -4.71
CA ASN A 112 14.35 3.39 -5.84
C ASN A 112 12.85 3.74 -5.99
N LYS A 113 11.99 3.12 -5.18
CA LYS A 113 10.54 3.29 -5.27
C LYS A 113 9.89 3.63 -3.92
N LEU A 114 10.69 4.10 -2.96
CA LEU A 114 10.13 4.55 -1.68
C LEU A 114 9.18 5.73 -1.89
N PHE A 115 7.99 5.63 -1.35
CA PHE A 115 7.06 6.73 -1.13
C PHE A 115 7.07 7.05 0.36
N ALA A 116 7.83 8.05 0.76
CA ALA A 116 8.03 8.43 2.15
C ALA A 116 6.92 9.36 2.62
N ALA A 117 6.19 8.95 3.66
CA ALA A 117 5.12 9.72 4.26
C ALA A 117 5.36 9.93 5.76
N THR A 118 5.29 11.18 6.22
CA THR A 118 5.32 11.52 7.64
C THR A 118 4.36 12.67 7.95
N LYS A 119 4.46 13.23 9.15
CA LYS A 119 3.49 14.21 9.65
C LYS A 119 4.17 15.35 10.39
N VAL A 120 3.47 16.48 10.51
CA VAL A 120 3.79 17.54 11.49
C VAL A 120 2.81 17.44 12.67
N TRP A 121 3.34 17.49 13.89
CA TRP A 121 2.55 17.35 15.12
C TRP A 121 3.10 18.19 16.26
N ILE A 122 3.03 19.50 16.12
CA ILE A 122 3.43 20.51 17.09
C ILE A 122 2.64 21.79 16.80
N ASP A 123 2.58 22.75 17.69
CA ASP A 123 1.96 24.04 17.42
C ASP A 123 3.02 25.05 16.95
N GLY A 124 2.59 26.00 16.12
CA GLY A 124 3.41 27.11 15.63
C GLY A 124 4.25 26.79 14.39
N GLU A 125 4.40 27.80 13.54
CA GLU A 125 5.04 27.70 12.23
C GLU A 125 6.50 27.27 12.33
N GLN A 126 7.29 27.96 13.14
CA GLN A 126 8.74 27.72 13.22
C GLN A 126 9.07 26.38 13.88
N ASP A 127 8.29 25.97 14.88
CA ASP A 127 8.44 24.66 15.51
C ASP A 127 8.03 23.54 14.55
N GLY A 128 6.98 23.76 13.77
CA GLY A 128 6.57 22.84 12.70
C GLY A 128 7.66 22.67 11.63
N ILE A 129 8.26 23.75 11.16
CA ILE A 129 9.38 23.71 10.22
C ILE A 129 10.55 22.90 10.81
N ARG A 130 10.98 23.21 12.03
CA ARG A 130 12.07 22.47 12.70
C ARG A 130 11.75 20.98 12.85
N GLN A 131 10.52 20.64 13.22
CA GLN A 131 10.10 19.24 13.38
C GLN A 131 10.14 18.48 12.02
N MET A 132 9.67 19.09 10.94
CA MET A 132 9.70 18.48 9.62
C MET A 132 11.14 18.32 9.07
N GLU A 133 12.02 19.31 9.32
CA GLU A 133 13.44 19.21 8.97
C GLU A 133 14.17 18.15 9.81
N ASP A 134 13.82 17.98 11.08
CA ASP A 134 14.33 16.91 11.93
C ASP A 134 13.87 15.52 11.46
N SER A 135 12.63 15.41 10.99
CA SER A 135 12.14 14.17 10.35
C SER A 135 12.95 13.79 9.12
N LEU A 136 13.32 14.75 8.24
CA LEU A 136 14.20 14.48 7.08
C LEU A 136 15.56 13.90 7.54
N LYS A 137 16.16 14.48 8.59
CA LYS A 137 17.43 14.00 9.16
C LYS A 137 17.28 12.58 9.72
N LYS A 138 16.21 12.31 10.49
CA LYS A 138 15.95 11.00 11.07
C LYS A 138 15.75 9.93 10.02
N TRP A 139 15.00 10.22 8.94
CA TRP A 139 14.80 9.30 7.83
C TRP A 139 16.02 9.18 6.91
N GLN A 140 16.98 10.10 7.00
CA GLN A 140 18.17 10.19 6.13
C GLN A 140 17.78 10.28 4.65
N ILE A 141 16.77 11.09 4.34
CA ILE A 141 16.27 11.36 2.99
C ILE A 141 16.27 12.86 2.71
N GLU A 142 16.31 13.22 1.42
CA GLU A 142 16.32 14.63 1.00
C GLU A 142 14.92 15.25 0.94
N ARG A 143 13.89 14.43 0.72
CA ARG A 143 12.52 14.90 0.51
C ARG A 143 11.50 13.85 0.92
N PHE A 144 10.40 14.28 1.56
CA PHE A 144 9.20 13.47 1.70
C PHE A 144 8.31 13.55 0.46
N ASP A 145 7.68 12.45 0.11
CA ASP A 145 6.62 12.45 -0.90
C ASP A 145 5.35 13.06 -0.31
N LEU A 146 4.98 12.69 0.90
CA LEU A 146 3.77 13.16 1.56
C LEU A 146 4.07 13.69 2.96
N MET A 147 3.76 14.96 3.20
CA MET A 147 3.76 15.58 4.52
C MET A 147 2.32 15.84 4.96
N GLN A 148 1.97 15.36 6.16
CA GLN A 148 0.59 15.39 6.64
C GLN A 148 0.44 16.19 7.94
N ILE A 149 -0.67 16.91 8.10
CA ILE A 149 -1.05 17.55 9.36
C ILE A 149 -1.67 16.49 10.26
N HIS A 150 -1.06 16.22 11.42
CA HIS A 150 -1.45 15.10 12.28
C HIS A 150 -2.57 15.47 13.25
N ASN A 151 -3.71 14.78 13.14
CA ASN A 151 -4.89 14.94 14.00
C ASN A 151 -5.42 16.40 14.04
N LEU A 152 -5.40 17.08 12.89
CA LEU A 152 -5.85 18.48 12.69
C LEU A 152 -5.11 19.51 13.55
N ARG A 153 -3.98 19.13 14.21
CA ARG A 153 -3.28 20.01 15.12
C ARG A 153 -2.71 21.22 14.39
N ASP A 154 -3.10 22.41 14.81
CA ASP A 154 -2.68 23.72 14.26
C ASP A 154 -2.73 23.78 12.72
N TRP A 155 -3.80 23.20 12.15
CA TRP A 155 -3.87 22.89 10.73
C TRP A 155 -3.78 24.13 9.83
N GLN A 156 -4.34 25.28 10.25
CA GLN A 156 -4.31 26.51 9.47
C GLN A 156 -2.86 27.00 9.27
N VAL A 157 -2.06 26.97 10.33
CA VAL A 157 -0.66 27.38 10.32
C VAL A 157 0.14 26.42 9.44
N HIS A 158 0.00 25.11 9.70
CA HIS A 158 0.77 24.11 8.96
C HIS A 158 0.38 24.00 7.48
N LEU A 159 -0.89 24.19 7.13
CA LEU A 159 -1.33 24.14 5.72
C LEU A 159 -0.63 25.22 4.90
N LYS A 160 -0.47 26.42 5.44
CA LYS A 160 0.28 27.50 4.77
C LYS A 160 1.72 27.08 4.51
N THR A 161 2.42 26.62 5.55
CA THR A 161 3.81 26.14 5.45
C THR A 161 3.96 25.01 4.46
N LEU A 162 3.04 24.03 4.45
CA LEU A 162 3.09 22.91 3.53
C LEU A 162 2.84 23.33 2.07
N ARG A 163 2.00 24.33 1.82
CA ARG A 163 1.83 24.92 0.49
C ARG A 163 3.13 25.55 -0.02
N ASP A 164 3.82 26.30 0.83
CA ASP A 164 5.10 26.91 0.50
C ASP A 164 6.17 25.83 0.25
N TRP A 165 6.22 24.77 1.06
CA TRP A 165 7.12 23.65 0.88
C TRP A 165 6.82 22.85 -0.42
N LYS A 166 5.56 22.67 -0.75
CA LYS A 166 5.16 22.00 -2.02
C LYS A 166 5.57 22.86 -3.22
N ALA A 167 5.32 24.17 -3.18
CA ALA A 167 5.72 25.10 -4.23
C ALA A 167 7.25 25.14 -4.42
N ALA A 168 8.02 25.04 -3.33
CA ALA A 168 9.47 24.97 -3.33
C ALA A 168 10.04 23.57 -3.70
N GLY A 169 9.20 22.57 -3.94
CA GLY A 169 9.62 21.20 -4.26
C GLY A 169 10.21 20.40 -3.07
N LYS A 170 10.10 20.93 -1.84
CA LYS A 170 10.55 20.25 -0.61
C LYS A 170 9.69 19.06 -0.21
N ILE A 171 8.42 19.03 -0.65
CA ILE A 171 7.48 17.91 -0.56
C ILE A 171 6.71 17.80 -1.87
N ARG A 172 6.11 16.62 -2.13
CA ARG A 172 5.32 16.40 -3.35
C ARG A 172 3.82 16.56 -3.10
N TYR A 173 3.35 16.06 -1.98
CA TYR A 173 1.94 16.00 -1.63
C TYR A 173 1.68 16.52 -0.21
N ILE A 174 0.52 17.14 -0.02
CA ILE A 174 0.03 17.63 1.25
C ILE A 174 -1.11 16.74 1.72
N GLY A 175 -1.07 16.31 2.98
CA GLY A 175 -2.14 15.52 3.59
C GLY A 175 -2.61 16.07 4.93
N ILE A 176 -3.74 15.52 5.38
CA ILE A 176 -4.31 15.78 6.70
C ILE A 176 -4.82 14.48 7.30
N THR A 177 -4.73 14.32 8.63
CA THR A 177 -5.05 13.04 9.24
C THR A 177 -5.99 13.16 10.44
N THR A 178 -6.83 12.15 10.61
CA THR A 178 -7.53 11.85 11.86
C THR A 178 -7.39 10.37 12.20
N SER A 179 -7.78 10.01 13.41
CA SER A 179 -7.85 8.61 13.82
C SER A 179 -8.93 8.39 14.87
N HIS A 180 -9.41 7.15 15.02
CA HIS A 180 -10.39 6.76 16.04
C HIS A 180 -11.79 7.40 15.86
N GLY A 181 -12.19 7.76 14.64
CA GLY A 181 -13.49 8.39 14.38
C GLY A 181 -13.63 9.80 14.99
N ARG A 182 -12.51 10.46 15.36
CA ARG A 182 -12.53 11.79 15.96
C ARG A 182 -12.47 12.88 14.90
N TYR A 183 -13.07 14.03 15.21
CA TYR A 183 -13.00 15.25 14.39
C TYR A 183 -13.54 15.09 12.97
N HIS A 184 -14.47 14.15 12.73
CA HIS A 184 -14.99 13.90 11.38
C HIS A 184 -15.73 15.11 10.81
N ASP A 185 -16.52 15.84 11.62
CA ASP A 185 -17.25 17.02 11.17
C ASP A 185 -16.31 18.18 10.83
N GLU A 186 -15.28 18.39 11.65
CA GLU A 186 -14.23 19.39 11.37
C GLU A 186 -13.42 19.00 10.13
N LEU A 187 -13.00 17.73 10.04
CA LEU A 187 -12.27 17.22 8.88
C LEU A 187 -13.09 17.38 7.59
N GLU A 188 -14.41 17.08 7.63
CA GLU A 188 -15.29 17.28 6.48
C GLU A 188 -15.32 18.74 6.06
N THR A 189 -15.47 19.66 7.02
CA THR A 189 -15.45 21.10 6.75
C THR A 189 -14.13 21.54 6.11
N ILE A 190 -13.00 21.05 6.63
CA ILE A 190 -11.67 21.34 6.07
C ILE A 190 -11.55 20.81 4.64
N LEU A 191 -11.91 19.54 4.40
CA LEU A 191 -11.80 18.93 3.08
C LEU A 191 -12.73 19.55 2.03
N ARG A 192 -13.85 20.18 2.44
CA ARG A 192 -14.74 20.92 1.53
C ARG A 192 -14.13 22.25 1.07
N ASN A 193 -13.37 22.89 1.95
CA ASN A 193 -12.93 24.27 1.73
C ASN A 193 -11.46 24.38 1.29
N GLU A 194 -10.62 23.41 1.67
CA GLU A 194 -9.18 23.47 1.45
C GLU A 194 -8.71 22.35 0.49
N PRO A 195 -7.73 22.64 -0.38
CA PRO A 195 -7.17 21.62 -1.27
C PRO A 195 -6.14 20.76 -0.53
N PHE A 196 -6.40 19.46 -0.46
CA PHE A 196 -5.47 18.44 -0.01
C PHE A 196 -5.26 17.39 -1.10
N ASP A 197 -4.05 16.82 -1.19
CA ASP A 197 -3.78 15.70 -2.07
C ASP A 197 -4.16 14.36 -1.41
N PHE A 198 -4.02 14.29 -0.07
CA PHE A 198 -4.28 13.09 0.71
C PHE A 198 -5.08 13.39 1.98
N VAL A 199 -5.93 12.44 2.34
CA VAL A 199 -6.52 12.34 3.66
C VAL A 199 -6.20 10.97 4.27
N GLN A 200 -5.82 10.93 5.55
CA GLN A 200 -5.62 9.68 6.27
C GLN A 200 -6.64 9.56 7.40
N LEU A 201 -7.38 8.45 7.41
CA LEU A 201 -8.47 8.21 8.35
C LEU A 201 -8.59 6.74 8.70
N SER A 202 -9.29 6.44 9.84
CA SER A 202 -9.56 5.06 10.24
C SER A 202 -10.71 4.49 9.43
N TYR A 203 -10.50 3.28 8.91
CA TYR A 203 -11.51 2.54 8.17
C TYR A 203 -11.22 1.04 8.20
N ASN A 204 -12.22 0.23 8.50
CA ASN A 204 -12.15 -1.23 8.50
C ASN A 204 -13.55 -1.84 8.48
N ILE A 205 -13.66 -3.16 8.53
CA ILE A 205 -14.94 -3.87 8.41
C ILE A 205 -15.94 -3.56 9.56
N GLU A 206 -15.44 -3.15 10.72
CA GLU A 206 -16.25 -2.80 11.89
C GLU A 206 -16.51 -1.29 11.97
N ASP A 207 -15.45 -0.45 11.80
CA ASP A 207 -15.55 1.00 11.77
C ASP A 207 -15.71 1.50 10.33
N ARG A 208 -16.95 1.70 9.91
CA ARG A 208 -17.33 2.14 8.56
C ARG A 208 -17.96 3.53 8.54
N SER A 209 -17.86 4.29 9.63
CA SER A 209 -18.48 5.62 9.77
C SER A 209 -18.10 6.59 8.63
N VAL A 210 -16.90 6.47 8.09
CA VAL A 210 -16.40 7.31 6.99
C VAL A 210 -17.05 7.04 5.63
N GLU A 211 -17.72 5.87 5.46
CA GLU A 211 -18.41 5.53 4.20
C GLU A 211 -19.57 6.49 3.88
N GLN A 212 -20.17 7.11 4.89
CA GLN A 212 -21.34 7.96 4.72
C GLN A 212 -21.01 9.34 4.15
N ARG A 213 -19.88 9.94 4.53
CA ARG A 213 -19.54 11.33 4.20
C ARG A 213 -18.11 11.52 3.70
N LEU A 214 -17.10 11.09 4.46
CA LEU A 214 -15.70 11.43 4.17
C LEU A 214 -15.14 10.70 2.95
N LEU A 215 -15.46 9.42 2.74
CA LEU A 215 -15.02 8.70 1.54
C LEU A 215 -15.68 9.22 0.26
N PRO A 216 -17.02 9.48 0.22
CA PRO A 216 -17.64 10.15 -0.92
C PRO A 216 -17.04 11.54 -1.20
N LEU A 217 -16.83 12.35 -0.17
CA LEU A 217 -16.23 13.69 -0.31
C LEU A 217 -14.79 13.61 -0.86
N ALA A 218 -13.98 12.68 -0.35
CA ALA A 218 -12.62 12.49 -0.87
C ALA A 218 -12.62 12.11 -2.36
N ALA A 219 -13.54 11.23 -2.78
CA ALA A 219 -13.70 10.87 -4.19
C ALA A 219 -14.16 12.07 -5.05
N GLU A 220 -15.14 12.84 -4.58
CA GLU A 220 -15.64 14.06 -5.25
C GLU A 220 -14.54 15.10 -5.44
N ARG A 221 -13.71 15.29 -4.39
CA ARG A 221 -12.64 16.28 -4.37
C ARG A 221 -11.34 15.80 -5.02
N GLY A 222 -11.28 14.56 -5.49
CA GLY A 222 -10.06 13.99 -6.05
C GLY A 222 -8.92 13.85 -5.03
N ILE A 223 -9.24 13.52 -3.78
CA ILE A 223 -8.29 13.35 -2.67
C ILE A 223 -7.99 11.87 -2.49
N ALA A 224 -6.71 11.49 -2.47
CA ALA A 224 -6.28 10.13 -2.18
C ALA A 224 -6.51 9.76 -0.71
N VAL A 225 -6.99 8.55 -0.44
CA VAL A 225 -7.31 8.10 0.92
C VAL A 225 -6.30 7.06 1.40
N LEU A 226 -5.62 7.36 2.52
CA LEU A 226 -4.84 6.39 3.28
C LEU A 226 -5.66 5.87 4.46
N VAL A 227 -5.74 4.55 4.59
CA VAL A 227 -6.46 3.91 5.68
C VAL A 227 -5.49 3.55 6.80
N ASN A 228 -5.60 4.24 7.94
CA ASN A 228 -4.96 3.82 9.17
C ASN A 228 -5.87 2.85 9.96
N ARG A 229 -5.30 2.11 10.93
CA ARG A 229 -6.01 1.16 11.78
C ARG A 229 -6.88 0.12 11.03
N PRO A 230 -6.41 -0.46 9.92
CA PRO A 230 -7.20 -1.43 9.15
C PRO A 230 -7.57 -2.68 9.97
N PHE A 231 -6.87 -2.95 11.08
CA PHE A 231 -7.12 -4.05 12.02
C PHE A 231 -7.63 -3.60 13.40
N GLN A 232 -8.01 -2.32 13.57
CA GLN A 232 -8.36 -1.75 14.89
C GLN A 232 -7.32 -2.06 16.00
N ARG A 233 -6.01 -1.92 15.67
CA ARG A 233 -4.90 -2.29 16.58
C ARG A 233 -4.95 -3.77 17.00
N GLY A 234 -5.48 -4.64 16.17
CA GLY A 234 -5.57 -6.07 16.42
C GLY A 234 -6.93 -6.52 17.02
N ALA A 235 -7.83 -5.61 17.39
CA ALA A 235 -9.11 -5.97 18.00
C ALA A 235 -9.98 -6.85 17.09
N LEU A 236 -9.93 -6.62 15.75
CA LEU A 236 -10.69 -7.45 14.82
C LEU A 236 -10.33 -8.95 14.90
N PHE A 237 -9.06 -9.27 15.20
CA PHE A 237 -8.63 -10.66 15.35
C PHE A 237 -9.19 -11.33 16.61
N GLY A 238 -9.53 -10.55 17.63
CA GLY A 238 -10.19 -11.05 18.83
C GLY A 238 -11.55 -11.67 18.52
N LYS A 239 -12.33 -11.00 17.65
CA LYS A 239 -13.67 -11.44 17.26
C LYS A 239 -13.67 -12.72 16.42
N VAL A 240 -12.64 -12.92 15.61
CA VAL A 240 -12.49 -14.11 14.74
C VAL A 240 -11.59 -15.20 15.35
N LYS A 241 -11.20 -15.07 16.62
CA LYS A 241 -10.35 -16.06 17.29
C LYS A 241 -11.05 -17.42 17.36
N GLY A 242 -10.38 -18.45 16.84
CA GLY A 242 -10.95 -19.81 16.78
C GLY A 242 -11.94 -20.02 15.61
N GLN A 243 -12.27 -18.98 14.85
CA GLN A 243 -13.15 -19.11 13.70
C GLN A 243 -12.35 -19.53 12.44
N THR A 244 -12.90 -20.46 11.69
CA THR A 244 -12.37 -20.85 10.39
C THR A 244 -12.66 -19.77 9.36
N LEU A 245 -11.67 -19.46 8.52
CA LEU A 245 -11.90 -18.55 7.39
C LEU A 245 -13.01 -19.12 6.48
N PRO A 246 -14.05 -18.33 6.15
CA PRO A 246 -15.18 -18.83 5.36
C PRO A 246 -14.73 -19.28 3.96
N GLY A 247 -15.29 -20.38 3.45
CA GLY A 247 -14.87 -20.98 2.18
C GLY A 247 -14.94 -20.01 0.98
N TRP A 248 -15.89 -19.07 0.99
CA TRP A 248 -16.00 -18.03 -0.03
C TRP A 248 -14.83 -17.02 -0.05
N ALA A 249 -14.00 -16.96 1.00
CA ALA A 249 -12.79 -16.13 1.00
C ALA A 249 -11.82 -16.50 -0.14
N ALA A 250 -11.87 -17.74 -0.62
CA ALA A 250 -11.11 -18.19 -1.77
C ALA A 250 -11.55 -17.51 -3.08
N GLU A 251 -12.81 -17.06 -3.20
CA GLU A 251 -13.32 -16.32 -4.36
C GLU A 251 -12.59 -14.98 -4.58
N ILE A 252 -12.06 -14.41 -3.52
CA ILE A 252 -11.25 -13.20 -3.52
C ILE A 252 -9.77 -13.48 -3.18
N ASP A 253 -9.33 -14.70 -3.35
CA ASP A 253 -7.94 -15.14 -3.15
C ASP A 253 -7.39 -14.89 -1.73
N CYS A 254 -8.24 -14.86 -0.70
CA CYS A 254 -7.82 -14.73 0.71
C CYS A 254 -7.47 -16.08 1.32
N LYS A 255 -6.37 -16.10 2.07
CA LYS A 255 -5.86 -17.27 2.81
C LYS A 255 -5.84 -17.05 4.32
N SER A 256 -6.12 -15.82 4.78
CA SER A 256 -6.10 -15.43 6.19
C SER A 256 -7.15 -14.37 6.48
N TRP A 257 -7.49 -14.21 7.76
CA TRP A 257 -8.33 -13.10 8.24
C TRP A 257 -7.67 -11.75 7.98
N GLY A 258 -6.34 -11.66 8.10
CA GLY A 258 -5.60 -10.44 7.80
C GLY A 258 -5.79 -9.99 6.35
N GLN A 259 -5.66 -10.91 5.40
CA GLN A 259 -5.92 -10.64 3.99
C GLN A 259 -7.37 -10.23 3.74
N LEU A 260 -8.33 -10.90 4.39
CA LEU A 260 -9.75 -10.58 4.26
C LEU A 260 -10.05 -9.15 4.73
N PHE A 261 -9.56 -8.75 5.89
CA PHE A 261 -9.76 -7.41 6.44
C PHE A 261 -9.09 -6.32 5.58
N LEU A 262 -7.87 -6.56 5.10
CA LEU A 262 -7.19 -5.62 4.22
C LEU A 262 -7.90 -5.48 2.88
N LYS A 263 -8.29 -6.59 2.25
CA LYS A 263 -9.04 -6.54 0.99
C LYS A 263 -10.38 -5.85 1.14
N PHE A 264 -11.07 -6.02 2.28
CA PHE A 264 -12.25 -5.24 2.57
C PHE A 264 -11.96 -3.73 2.51
N ALA A 265 -10.95 -3.26 3.22
CA ALA A 265 -10.62 -1.85 3.28
C ALA A 265 -10.21 -1.30 1.90
N VAL A 266 -9.28 -1.97 1.21
CA VAL A 266 -8.75 -1.47 -0.07
C VAL A 266 -9.67 -1.71 -1.26
N SER A 267 -10.72 -2.52 -1.14
CA SER A 267 -11.72 -2.70 -2.19
C SER A 267 -12.69 -1.52 -2.32
N HIS A 268 -12.79 -0.65 -1.29
CA HIS A 268 -13.61 0.55 -1.42
C HIS A 268 -13.02 1.47 -2.52
N PRO A 269 -13.84 1.94 -3.49
CA PRO A 269 -13.35 2.71 -4.64
C PRO A 269 -12.53 3.94 -4.27
N ALA A 270 -12.94 4.68 -3.23
CA ALA A 270 -12.27 5.89 -2.77
C ALA A 270 -10.96 5.62 -2.01
N VAL A 271 -10.70 4.40 -1.53
CA VAL A 271 -9.48 4.09 -0.76
C VAL A 271 -8.32 3.84 -1.71
N THR A 272 -7.21 4.55 -1.52
CA THR A 272 -5.99 4.41 -2.30
C THR A 272 -5.06 3.34 -1.72
N CYS A 273 -4.77 3.39 -0.41
CA CYS A 273 -3.83 2.48 0.23
C CYS A 273 -4.18 2.28 1.71
N ALA A 274 -4.03 1.05 2.22
CA ALA A 274 -4.08 0.77 3.66
C ALA A 274 -2.67 0.58 4.21
N ILE A 275 -2.44 1.06 5.45
CA ILE A 275 -1.12 1.07 6.10
C ILE A 275 -1.11 0.21 7.39
N PRO A 276 -1.26 -1.13 7.26
CA PRO A 276 -1.08 -2.01 8.41
C PRO A 276 0.35 -1.90 8.96
N ALA A 277 0.50 -2.09 10.28
CA ALA A 277 1.79 -2.08 10.94
C ALA A 277 2.08 -3.45 11.57
N THR A 278 3.34 -3.89 11.52
CA THR A 278 3.78 -5.16 12.11
C THR A 278 5.26 -5.18 12.40
N THR A 279 5.67 -5.98 13.40
CA THR A 279 7.08 -6.31 13.70
C THR A 279 7.46 -7.73 13.26
N LYS A 280 6.53 -8.48 12.63
CA LYS A 280 6.71 -9.89 12.33
C LYS A 280 6.78 -10.14 10.84
N LEU A 281 7.82 -10.83 10.38
CA LEU A 281 8.04 -11.16 8.97
C LEU A 281 6.82 -11.83 8.32
N HIS A 282 6.28 -12.89 8.95
CA HIS A 282 5.15 -13.63 8.40
C HIS A 282 3.87 -12.78 8.30
N HIS A 283 3.65 -11.83 9.25
CA HIS A 283 2.55 -10.87 9.13
C HIS A 283 2.77 -9.88 7.98
N MET A 284 4.02 -9.45 7.73
CA MET A 284 4.31 -8.58 6.60
C MET A 284 4.03 -9.30 5.27
N GLN A 285 4.49 -10.54 5.14
CA GLN A 285 4.22 -11.37 3.96
C GLN A 285 2.71 -11.56 3.74
N ASP A 286 1.96 -11.83 4.81
CA ASP A 286 0.50 -12.00 4.78
C ASP A 286 -0.21 -10.70 4.40
N ASN A 287 0.19 -9.56 4.98
CA ASN A 287 -0.36 -8.24 4.64
C ASN A 287 -0.12 -7.91 3.16
N MET A 288 1.11 -8.10 2.67
CA MET A 288 1.45 -7.82 1.27
C MET A 288 0.68 -8.73 0.31
N ALA A 289 0.41 -9.99 0.68
CA ALA A 289 -0.38 -10.90 -0.12
C ALA A 289 -1.82 -10.41 -0.38
N ALA A 290 -2.39 -9.57 0.51
CA ALA A 290 -3.67 -8.91 0.28
C ALA A 290 -3.65 -7.93 -0.91
N GLY A 291 -2.46 -7.46 -1.31
CA GLY A 291 -2.26 -6.60 -2.48
C GLY A 291 -2.29 -7.31 -3.83
N PHE A 292 -2.60 -8.61 -3.87
CA PHE A 292 -2.60 -9.40 -5.10
C PHE A 292 -3.95 -10.10 -5.32
N GLY A 293 -4.23 -10.43 -6.58
CA GLY A 293 -5.42 -11.19 -6.97
C GLY A 293 -6.69 -10.34 -6.98
N ARG A 294 -7.84 -10.95 -6.71
CA ARG A 294 -9.15 -10.32 -6.84
C ARG A 294 -9.50 -9.48 -5.62
N LEU A 295 -10.10 -8.32 -5.85
CA LEU A 295 -10.72 -7.52 -4.79
C LEU A 295 -12.22 -7.85 -4.68
N PRO A 296 -12.81 -7.73 -3.48
CA PRO A 296 -14.25 -7.79 -3.28
C PRO A 296 -14.99 -6.75 -4.13
N ASP A 297 -16.00 -7.16 -4.85
CA ASP A 297 -17.01 -6.27 -5.42
C ASP A 297 -18.05 -5.85 -4.36
N ALA A 298 -19.05 -5.07 -4.74
CA ALA A 298 -20.07 -4.57 -3.83
C ALA A 298 -20.87 -5.70 -3.15
N ALA A 299 -21.20 -6.77 -3.88
CA ALA A 299 -21.94 -7.92 -3.34
C ALA A 299 -21.08 -8.70 -2.34
N MET A 300 -19.81 -8.94 -2.67
CA MET A 300 -18.87 -9.60 -1.78
C MET A 300 -18.59 -8.74 -0.53
N ARG A 301 -18.42 -7.41 -0.67
CA ARG A 301 -18.29 -6.50 0.49
C ARG A 301 -19.48 -6.62 1.42
N LYS A 302 -20.71 -6.63 0.88
CA LYS A 302 -21.92 -6.83 1.71
C LYS A 302 -21.88 -8.17 2.44
N ARG A 303 -21.54 -9.26 1.73
CA ARG A 303 -21.40 -10.59 2.33
C ARG A 303 -20.37 -10.63 3.45
N MET A 304 -19.24 -9.95 3.29
CA MET A 304 -18.20 -9.82 4.32
C MET A 304 -18.72 -9.09 5.55
N ILE A 305 -19.46 -8.00 5.37
CA ILE A 305 -20.06 -7.21 6.44
C ILE A 305 -21.08 -8.05 7.23
N ASP A 306 -22.02 -8.67 6.51
CA ASP A 306 -23.08 -9.49 7.12
C ASP A 306 -22.48 -10.67 7.90
N PHE A 307 -21.49 -11.34 7.32
CA PHE A 307 -20.78 -12.44 7.98
C PHE A 307 -20.07 -11.97 9.26
N TYR A 308 -19.30 -10.87 9.18
CA TYR A 308 -18.55 -10.35 10.31
C TYR A 308 -19.49 -9.83 11.44
N ALA A 309 -20.65 -9.28 11.07
CA ALA A 309 -21.65 -8.82 12.05
C ALA A 309 -22.30 -9.98 12.81
N ALA A 310 -22.40 -11.16 12.18
CA ALA A 310 -23.00 -12.36 12.78
C ALA A 310 -22.04 -13.14 13.70
N LEU A 311 -20.74 -12.83 13.73
CA LEU A 311 -19.77 -13.40 14.67
C LEU A 311 -19.91 -12.77 16.06
#